data_6ed529e5e5274c8f3b81056309f56f2b
#
_entry.id   6ed529e5e5274c8f3b81056309f56f2b
#
_cell.length_a   1.000
_cell.length_b   1.000
_cell.length_c   1.000
_cell.angle_alpha   90.00
_cell.angle_beta   90.00
_cell.angle_gamma   90.00
#
_symmetry.space_group_name_H-M   'P 1'
#
loop_
_entity.id
_entity.type
_entity.pdbx_description
1 polymer ?
#
loop_
_entity_poly.entity_id
_entity_poly.type
_entity_poly.pdbx_seq_one_letter_code
_entity_poly.pdbx_strand_id
1 'polypeptide(L)'
;GQLGEDCGACHDESARTGKIFFEHDVTAFPLLGLHAVVSCEQCHATARFSDTPSSCWDCHADTDTHLRRLGTECAECHNPNGWDRWRFDHAERTEYPLTEAHAELECEACHRLPVDGPVSATSECASCHARDDRHAGAFGRDCERCHSATFWDAIDLRELH
;
A
#
# COMPACT_ATOMS: atom_id res chain seq x y z
N GLY A 1 7.33 18.70 30.42
CA GLY A 1 7.34 19.23 29.04
C GLY A 1 7.06 18.11 28.00
N GLN A 2 6.66 18.46 26.82
CA GLN A 2 6.35 17.50 25.74
C GLN A 2 7.59 16.75 25.24
N LEU A 3 8.78 17.33 25.42
CA LEU A 3 10.05 16.79 24.94
C LEU A 3 10.95 16.28 26.09
N GLY A 4 10.38 16.07 27.26
CA GLY A 4 11.15 15.76 28.47
C GLY A 4 11.76 17.00 29.13
N GLU A 5 12.61 16.79 30.15
CA GLU A 5 13.26 17.87 30.90
C GLU A 5 14.76 18.02 30.58
N ASP A 6 15.29 17.12 29.72
CA ASP A 6 16.67 17.17 29.25
C ASP A 6 16.81 18.11 28.06
N CYS A 7 17.04 19.39 28.32
CA CYS A 7 17.25 20.40 27.30
C CYS A 7 18.52 20.13 26.47
N GLY A 8 19.52 19.45 27.02
CA GLY A 8 20.77 19.10 26.35
C GLY A 8 20.61 18.02 25.27
N ALA A 9 19.53 17.26 25.32
CA ALA A 9 19.23 16.28 24.28
C ALA A 9 18.94 16.93 22.90
N CYS A 10 18.56 18.22 22.90
CA CYS A 10 18.20 18.95 21.67
C CYS A 10 18.98 20.28 21.50
N HIS A 11 19.51 20.83 22.59
CA HIS A 11 20.18 22.13 22.60
C HIS A 11 21.64 21.99 23.02
N ASP A 12 22.53 22.64 22.27
CA ASP A 12 23.94 22.84 22.68
C ASP A 12 24.07 24.15 23.44
N GLU A 13 24.69 24.11 24.65
CA GLU A 13 24.94 25.29 25.48
C GLU A 13 25.84 26.34 24.81
N SER A 14 26.63 25.95 23.84
CA SER A 14 27.55 26.85 23.12
C SER A 14 26.87 27.68 22.02
N ALA A 15 25.66 27.32 21.62
CA ALA A 15 24.97 28.00 20.51
C ALA A 15 23.90 28.96 21.03
N ARG A 16 24.24 30.24 21.16
CA ARG A 16 23.27 31.34 21.37
C ARG A 16 22.24 31.49 20.23
N THR A 17 22.42 30.75 19.12
CA THR A 17 21.50 30.64 17.99
C THR A 17 21.32 29.15 17.74
N GLY A 18 20.37 28.54 18.49
CA GLY A 18 20.24 27.12 18.64
C GLY A 18 20.23 26.33 17.34
N LYS A 19 21.32 25.67 17.04
CA LYS A 19 21.23 24.46 16.23
C LYS A 19 20.57 23.40 17.10
N ILE A 20 19.36 23.06 16.75
CA ILE A 20 18.65 21.93 17.35
C ILE A 20 19.15 20.69 16.62
N PHE A 21 19.76 19.77 17.34
CA PHE A 21 20.08 18.44 16.85
C PHE A 21 19.09 17.47 17.49
N PHE A 22 18.18 16.97 16.72
CA PHE A 22 17.25 15.93 17.17
C PHE A 22 17.34 14.74 16.22
N GLU A 23 17.63 13.58 16.77
CA GLU A 23 17.69 12.34 15.99
C GLU A 23 16.32 11.68 15.98
N HIS A 24 15.69 11.62 14.80
CA HIS A 24 14.39 11.01 14.62
C HIS A 24 14.42 9.49 14.69
N ASP A 25 15.60 8.86 14.66
CA ASP A 25 15.76 7.40 14.73
C ASP A 25 15.19 6.78 16.01
N VAL A 26 15.02 7.58 17.05
CA VAL A 26 14.40 7.17 18.32
C VAL A 26 12.89 7.41 18.37
N THR A 27 12.30 7.92 17.29
CA THR A 27 10.88 8.25 17.20
C THR A 27 10.09 7.18 16.41
N ALA A 28 8.77 7.31 16.39
CA ALA A 28 7.89 6.48 15.56
C ALA A 28 8.05 6.74 14.03
N PHE A 29 8.76 7.82 13.65
CA PHE A 29 8.97 8.19 12.25
C PHE A 29 10.45 8.58 12.03
N PRO A 30 11.35 7.61 11.82
CA PRO A 30 12.73 7.89 11.43
C PRO A 30 12.77 8.58 10.07
N LEU A 31 13.60 9.61 9.92
CA LEU A 31 13.74 10.37 8.67
C LEU A 31 14.60 9.60 7.67
N LEU A 32 13.94 8.80 6.85
CA LEU A 32 14.60 7.98 5.82
C LEU A 32 14.42 8.58 4.43
N GLY A 33 15.39 8.35 3.56
CA GLY A 33 15.33 8.74 2.15
C GLY A 33 15.09 10.24 1.97
N LEU A 34 14.08 10.60 1.21
CA LEU A 34 13.76 11.99 0.90
C LEU A 34 13.26 12.79 2.13
N HIS A 35 12.78 12.13 3.17
CA HIS A 35 12.38 12.81 4.40
C HIS A 35 13.59 13.34 5.19
N ALA A 36 14.79 12.80 4.97
CA ALA A 36 16.00 13.24 5.67
C ALA A 36 16.46 14.68 5.30
N VAL A 37 15.94 15.23 4.22
CA VAL A 37 16.36 16.55 3.71
C VAL A 37 15.24 17.60 3.82
N VAL A 38 14.09 17.27 4.38
CA VAL A 38 13.00 18.25 4.58
C VAL A 38 13.24 19.09 5.83
N SER A 39 12.74 20.32 5.84
CA SER A 39 12.86 21.19 7.01
C SER A 39 11.89 20.79 8.12
N CYS A 40 12.24 21.14 9.34
CA CYS A 40 11.43 20.78 10.51
C CYS A 40 9.98 21.26 10.40
N GLU A 41 9.78 22.47 9.89
CA GLU A 41 8.47 23.14 9.80
C GLU A 41 7.54 22.49 8.76
N GLN A 42 8.08 21.72 7.83
CA GLN A 42 7.25 20.99 6.85
C GLN A 42 6.44 19.86 7.49
N CYS A 43 6.95 19.31 8.58
CA CYS A 43 6.27 18.27 9.35
C CYS A 43 5.66 18.82 10.65
N HIS A 44 6.39 19.72 11.32
CA HIS A 44 5.99 20.29 12.61
C HIS A 44 5.38 21.69 12.43
N ALA A 45 4.12 21.74 11.98
CA ALA A 45 3.39 22.98 11.80
C ALA A 45 3.07 23.73 13.11
N THR A 46 3.18 23.05 14.26
CA THR A 46 2.92 23.59 15.58
C THR A 46 4.09 23.33 16.52
N ALA A 47 4.13 24.04 17.66
CA ALA A 47 5.12 23.79 18.73
C ALA A 47 4.88 22.45 19.47
N ARG A 48 3.89 21.67 19.08
CA ARG A 48 3.58 20.35 19.65
C ARG A 48 4.12 19.27 18.75
N PHE A 49 5.38 18.92 18.94
CA PHE A 49 6.07 17.91 18.13
C PHE A 49 5.45 16.50 18.23
N SER A 50 4.82 16.19 19.35
CA SER A 50 4.14 14.92 19.59
C SER A 50 2.87 14.73 18.76
N ASP A 51 2.30 15.81 18.24
CA ASP A 51 1.02 15.77 17.53
C ASP A 51 1.22 15.54 16.01
N THR A 52 2.47 15.39 15.56
CA THR A 52 2.77 15.10 14.15
C THR A 52 2.43 13.65 13.85
N PRO A 53 1.54 13.40 12.87
CA PRO A 53 1.21 12.05 12.48
C PRO A 53 2.38 11.34 11.82
N SER A 54 2.38 10.01 11.84
CA SER A 54 3.46 9.17 11.32
C SER A 54 3.04 8.26 10.17
N SER A 55 1.75 8.23 9.81
CA SER A 55 1.28 7.49 8.65
C SER A 55 1.59 8.26 7.36
N CYS A 56 1.98 7.55 6.31
CA CYS A 56 2.20 8.14 4.98
C CYS A 56 0.94 8.88 4.48
N TRP A 57 -0.21 8.28 4.71
CA TRP A 57 -1.51 8.81 4.30
C TRP A 57 -1.84 10.17 4.91
N ASP A 58 -1.49 10.39 6.16
CA ASP A 58 -1.84 11.63 6.88
C ASP A 58 -1.19 12.88 6.23
N CYS A 59 -0.08 12.70 5.52
CA CYS A 59 0.63 13.78 4.84
C CYS A 59 0.46 13.73 3.31
N HIS A 60 0.32 12.54 2.72
CA HIS A 60 0.35 12.33 1.28
C HIS A 60 -1.02 11.99 0.66
N ALA A 61 -2.12 12.12 1.41
CA ALA A 61 -3.47 11.82 0.93
C ALA A 61 -3.84 12.57 -0.36
N ASP A 62 -3.47 13.85 -0.46
CA ASP A 62 -3.79 14.70 -1.62
C ASP A 62 -2.99 14.34 -2.87
N THR A 63 -1.91 13.56 -2.72
CA THR A 63 -1.05 13.13 -3.83
C THR A 63 -1.28 11.69 -4.25
N ASP A 64 -2.24 11.00 -3.62
CA ASP A 64 -2.59 9.63 -3.95
C ASP A 64 -3.27 9.50 -5.32
N THR A 65 -2.52 9.02 -6.30
CA THR A 65 -3.00 8.77 -7.67
C THR A 65 -3.91 7.56 -7.76
N HIS A 66 -3.88 6.67 -6.76
CA HIS A 66 -4.70 5.45 -6.73
C HIS A 66 -6.11 5.70 -6.20
N LEU A 67 -6.38 6.91 -5.67
CA LEU A 67 -7.68 7.26 -5.10
C LEU A 67 -8.14 6.27 -4.02
N ARG A 68 -7.21 5.83 -3.18
CA ARG A 68 -7.37 4.82 -2.12
C ARG A 68 -7.73 3.41 -2.58
N ARG A 69 -7.75 3.12 -3.88
CA ARG A 69 -8.08 1.77 -4.38
C ARG A 69 -7.03 0.72 -3.98
N LEU A 70 -5.80 1.16 -3.73
CA LEU A 70 -4.70 0.33 -3.23
C LEU A 70 -4.46 0.52 -1.72
N GLY A 71 -5.47 1.01 -1.00
CA GLY A 71 -5.42 1.20 0.45
C GLY A 71 -4.58 2.37 0.90
N THR A 72 -4.33 2.43 2.20
CA THR A 72 -3.54 3.50 2.87
C THR A 72 -2.21 3.00 3.42
N GLU A 73 -1.91 1.71 3.27
CA GLU A 73 -0.66 1.09 3.68
C GLU A 73 0.41 1.23 2.59
N CYS A 74 0.79 2.48 2.30
CA CYS A 74 1.65 2.84 1.17
C CYS A 74 3.02 2.13 1.18
N ALA A 75 3.55 1.84 2.38
CA ALA A 75 4.83 1.15 2.57
C ALA A 75 4.84 -0.30 2.05
N GLU A 76 3.67 -0.89 1.76
CA GLU A 76 3.59 -2.21 1.15
C GLU A 76 4.16 -2.23 -0.28
N CYS A 77 4.11 -1.10 -0.96
CA CYS A 77 4.60 -0.97 -2.34
C CYS A 77 5.71 0.06 -2.48
N HIS A 78 5.62 1.18 -1.75
CA HIS A 78 6.50 2.33 -1.87
C HIS A 78 7.54 2.40 -0.76
N ASN A 79 8.59 3.18 -0.99
CA ASN A 79 9.63 3.46 0.00
C ASN A 79 10.04 4.94 -0.06
N PRO A 80 10.63 5.49 1.01
CA PRO A 80 10.95 6.91 1.10
C PRO A 80 12.12 7.39 0.21
N ASN A 81 12.76 6.51 -0.58
CA ASN A 81 13.85 6.90 -1.48
C ASN A 81 13.37 7.41 -2.85
N GLY A 82 12.10 7.26 -3.14
CA GLY A 82 11.48 7.72 -4.38
C GLY A 82 10.13 7.04 -4.58
N TRP A 83 9.11 7.84 -4.89
CA TRP A 83 7.74 7.37 -5.03
C TRP A 83 7.54 6.49 -6.28
N ASP A 84 8.37 6.66 -7.27
CA ASP A 84 8.46 5.88 -8.51
C ASP A 84 9.17 4.53 -8.34
N ARG A 85 9.78 4.30 -7.17
CA ARG A 85 10.50 3.07 -6.86
C ARG A 85 9.62 2.12 -6.06
N TRP A 86 8.66 1.52 -6.73
CA TRP A 86 7.73 0.58 -6.10
C TRP A 86 7.90 -0.85 -6.63
N ARG A 87 7.55 -1.82 -5.82
CA ARG A 87 7.44 -3.22 -6.19
C ARG A 87 6.37 -3.89 -5.35
N PHE A 88 5.50 -4.61 -6.00
CA PHE A 88 4.59 -5.53 -5.36
C PHE A 88 4.50 -6.82 -6.19
N ASP A 89 4.65 -7.96 -5.56
CA ASP A 89 4.54 -9.27 -6.20
C ASP A 89 3.43 -10.07 -5.51
N HIS A 90 2.35 -10.33 -6.24
CA HIS A 90 1.21 -11.07 -5.72
C HIS A 90 1.56 -12.51 -5.34
N ALA A 91 2.49 -13.15 -6.05
CA ALA A 91 2.89 -14.53 -5.77
C ALA A 91 3.70 -14.64 -4.47
N GLU A 92 4.46 -13.59 -4.12
CA GLU A 92 5.24 -13.54 -2.90
C GLU A 92 4.42 -13.11 -1.67
N ARG A 93 3.38 -12.28 -1.88
CA ARG A 93 2.72 -11.52 -0.81
C ARG A 93 1.26 -11.87 -0.60
N THR A 94 0.66 -12.61 -1.53
CA THR A 94 -0.76 -12.99 -1.45
C THR A 94 -0.95 -14.47 -1.80
N GLU A 95 -2.15 -14.99 -1.55
CA GLU A 95 -2.54 -16.33 -1.99
C GLU A 95 -3.03 -16.37 -3.45
N TYR A 96 -3.01 -15.23 -4.14
CA TYR A 96 -3.47 -15.11 -5.53
C TYR A 96 -2.35 -14.62 -6.44
N PRO A 97 -1.50 -15.52 -6.95
CA PRO A 97 -0.49 -15.17 -7.95
C PRO A 97 -1.18 -14.73 -9.25
N LEU A 98 -0.73 -13.60 -9.81
CA LEU A 98 -1.19 -13.17 -11.12
C LEU A 98 -0.48 -13.99 -12.20
N THR A 99 -1.22 -14.88 -12.82
CA THR A 99 -0.70 -15.79 -13.86
C THR A 99 -1.57 -15.71 -15.10
N GLU A 100 -1.05 -16.20 -16.21
CA GLU A 100 -1.76 -16.38 -17.45
C GLU A 100 -2.44 -15.07 -17.95
N ALA A 101 -3.71 -15.08 -18.24
CA ALA A 101 -4.45 -13.90 -18.70
C ALA A 101 -4.53 -12.76 -17.68
N HIS A 102 -4.27 -13.04 -16.40
CA HIS A 102 -4.24 -12.02 -15.35
C HIS A 102 -2.86 -11.40 -15.11
N ALA A 103 -1.79 -11.98 -15.70
CA ALA A 103 -0.41 -11.58 -15.43
C ALA A 103 -0.08 -10.13 -15.81
N GLU A 104 -0.75 -9.60 -16.83
CA GLU A 104 -0.47 -8.27 -17.38
C GLU A 104 -1.58 -7.25 -17.10
N LEU A 105 -2.48 -7.56 -16.16
CA LEU A 105 -3.53 -6.63 -15.79
C LEU A 105 -3.01 -5.54 -14.86
N GLU A 106 -3.48 -4.31 -15.09
CA GLU A 106 -3.22 -3.19 -14.19
C GLU A 106 -3.94 -3.40 -12.85
N CYS A 107 -3.38 -2.82 -11.78
CA CYS A 107 -3.88 -2.98 -10.40
C CYS A 107 -5.38 -2.69 -10.29
N GLU A 108 -5.84 -1.63 -10.95
CA GLU A 108 -7.23 -1.16 -10.92
C GLU A 108 -8.21 -2.06 -11.68
N ALA A 109 -7.73 -3.03 -12.43
CA ALA A 109 -8.61 -4.03 -13.04
C ALA A 109 -9.33 -4.86 -11.97
N CYS A 110 -8.66 -5.10 -10.84
CA CYS A 110 -9.16 -5.85 -9.70
C CYS A 110 -9.49 -4.93 -8.50
N HIS A 111 -8.60 -3.99 -8.18
CA HIS A 111 -8.74 -3.07 -7.04
C HIS A 111 -9.53 -1.83 -7.45
N ARG A 112 -10.87 -1.92 -7.42
CA ARG A 112 -11.76 -0.90 -8.00
C ARG A 112 -12.35 0.06 -6.98
N LEU A 113 -12.43 -0.36 -5.73
CA LEU A 113 -13.10 0.40 -4.67
C LEU A 113 -12.06 0.98 -3.72
N PRO A 114 -12.25 2.22 -3.25
CA PRO A 114 -11.44 2.78 -2.18
C PRO A 114 -11.56 1.96 -0.90
N VAL A 115 -10.44 1.73 -0.22
CA VAL A 115 -10.40 1.05 1.08
C VAL A 115 -9.53 1.82 2.06
N ASP A 116 -9.85 1.74 3.34
CA ASP A 116 -9.03 2.22 4.44
C ASP A 116 -8.25 1.02 5.01
N GLY A 117 -6.92 1.13 5.07
CA GLY A 117 -6.05 0.06 5.54
C GLY A 117 -5.60 -0.90 4.42
N PRO A 118 -5.31 -2.16 4.76
CA PRO A 118 -4.79 -3.14 3.81
C PRO A 118 -5.82 -3.52 2.74
N VAL A 119 -5.33 -3.72 1.53
CA VAL A 119 -6.15 -4.12 0.39
C VAL A 119 -6.48 -5.61 0.44
N SER A 120 -7.70 -5.94 0.09
CA SER A 120 -8.09 -7.32 -0.19
C SER A 120 -8.97 -7.38 -1.43
N ALA A 121 -8.84 -8.44 -2.20
CA ALA A 121 -9.71 -8.75 -3.31
C ALA A 121 -10.11 -10.22 -3.25
N THR A 122 -11.29 -10.54 -3.76
CA THR A 122 -11.72 -11.93 -3.86
C THR A 122 -11.05 -12.60 -5.04
N SER A 123 -10.65 -13.86 -4.88
CA SER A 123 -10.06 -14.70 -5.92
C SER A 123 -11.11 -15.54 -6.68
N GLU A 124 -12.38 -15.51 -6.28
CA GLU A 124 -13.42 -16.27 -6.99
C GLU A 124 -13.69 -15.72 -8.38
N CYS A 125 -13.59 -16.55 -9.41
CA CYS A 125 -13.82 -16.17 -10.82
C CYS A 125 -15.16 -15.44 -11.02
N ALA A 126 -16.24 -15.97 -10.44
CA ALA A 126 -17.58 -15.40 -10.55
C ALA A 126 -17.74 -14.02 -9.90
N SER A 127 -16.83 -13.60 -9.04
CA SER A 127 -16.88 -12.26 -8.43
C SER A 127 -16.59 -11.14 -9.43
N CYS A 128 -15.81 -11.44 -10.46
CA CYS A 128 -15.51 -10.53 -11.55
C CYS A 128 -16.24 -10.92 -12.85
N HIS A 129 -16.33 -12.23 -13.15
CA HIS A 129 -16.80 -12.77 -14.42
C HIS A 129 -18.25 -13.28 -14.40
N ALA A 130 -19.06 -12.92 -13.37
CA ALA A 130 -20.46 -13.37 -13.30
C ALA A 130 -21.31 -12.99 -14.52
N ARG A 131 -20.95 -11.89 -15.22
CA ARG A 131 -21.67 -11.46 -16.42
C ARG A 131 -21.25 -12.22 -17.69
N ASP A 132 -20.08 -12.87 -17.63
CA ASP A 132 -19.52 -13.64 -18.73
C ASP A 132 -19.98 -15.10 -18.68
N ASP A 133 -20.67 -15.50 -17.58
CA ASP A 133 -21.19 -16.85 -17.39
C ASP A 133 -22.34 -17.17 -18.36
N ARG A 134 -22.02 -17.92 -19.42
CA ARG A 134 -22.97 -18.41 -20.42
C ARG A 134 -23.85 -19.52 -19.90
N HIS A 135 -23.50 -20.12 -18.76
CA HIS A 135 -24.25 -21.21 -18.16
C HIS A 135 -25.38 -20.72 -17.22
N ALA A 136 -25.43 -19.41 -16.99
CA ALA A 136 -26.41 -18.78 -16.10
C ALA A 136 -26.46 -19.43 -14.70
N GLY A 137 -25.30 -19.83 -14.17
CA GLY A 137 -25.15 -20.44 -12.85
C GLY A 137 -25.45 -21.94 -12.78
N ALA A 138 -25.78 -22.59 -13.90
CA ALA A 138 -26.20 -23.99 -13.90
C ALA A 138 -25.13 -24.98 -13.39
N PHE A 139 -23.84 -24.63 -13.49
CA PHE A 139 -22.72 -25.46 -13.05
C PHE A 139 -22.05 -24.97 -11.75
N GLY A 140 -22.65 -23.98 -11.07
CA GLY A 140 -22.09 -23.41 -9.85
C GLY A 140 -21.03 -22.34 -10.14
N ARG A 141 -20.17 -22.08 -9.15
CA ARG A 141 -19.17 -20.99 -9.18
C ARG A 141 -17.73 -21.48 -9.32
N ASP A 142 -17.50 -22.79 -9.27
CA ASP A 142 -16.18 -23.42 -9.42
C ASP A 142 -15.81 -23.53 -10.89
N CYS A 143 -15.53 -22.43 -11.51
CA CYS A 143 -15.26 -22.35 -12.96
C CYS A 143 -13.98 -23.10 -13.34
N GLU A 144 -12.98 -23.11 -12.47
CA GLU A 144 -11.69 -23.81 -12.65
C GLU A 144 -11.80 -25.31 -12.79
N ARG A 145 -12.93 -25.92 -12.43
CA ARG A 145 -13.16 -27.35 -12.69
C ARG A 145 -13.22 -27.70 -14.17
N CYS A 146 -13.53 -26.72 -14.99
CA CYS A 146 -13.71 -26.94 -16.43
C CYS A 146 -12.88 -25.96 -17.29
N HIS A 147 -12.59 -24.78 -16.78
CA HIS A 147 -11.91 -23.70 -17.49
C HIS A 147 -10.57 -23.36 -16.88
N SER A 148 -9.64 -22.87 -17.69
CA SER A 148 -8.41 -22.25 -17.21
C SER A 148 -8.34 -20.79 -17.63
N ALA A 149 -7.54 -19.98 -16.92
CA ALA A 149 -7.36 -18.58 -17.26
C ALA A 149 -6.65 -18.36 -18.60
N THR A 150 -5.90 -19.35 -19.11
CA THR A 150 -5.22 -19.29 -20.41
C THR A 150 -6.16 -19.67 -21.56
N PHE A 151 -6.96 -20.72 -21.36
CA PHE A 151 -7.79 -21.31 -22.41
C PHE A 151 -9.24 -21.46 -21.92
N TRP A 152 -9.93 -20.33 -21.80
CA TRP A 152 -11.30 -20.31 -21.30
C TRP A 152 -12.27 -21.18 -22.12
N ASP A 153 -12.11 -21.20 -23.44
CA ASP A 153 -12.96 -21.96 -24.35
C ASP A 153 -12.52 -23.44 -24.51
N ALA A 154 -11.36 -23.82 -24.02
CA ALA A 154 -10.87 -25.19 -24.07
C ALA A 154 -11.24 -25.95 -22.79
N ILE A 155 -12.31 -26.73 -22.84
CA ILE A 155 -12.83 -27.47 -21.70
C ILE A 155 -12.13 -28.83 -21.62
N ASP A 156 -11.50 -29.16 -20.47
CA ASP A 156 -11.05 -30.52 -20.19
C ASP A 156 -12.18 -31.32 -19.52
N LEU A 157 -12.83 -32.17 -20.30
CA LEU A 157 -13.92 -33.01 -19.83
C LEU A 157 -13.46 -34.30 -19.13
N ARG A 158 -12.15 -34.53 -19.01
CA ARG A 158 -11.62 -35.82 -18.49
C ARG A 158 -11.80 -36.00 -16.99
N GLU A 159 -11.99 -34.93 -16.27
CA GLU A 159 -12.20 -34.95 -14.83
C GLU A 159 -13.67 -34.87 -14.41
N LEU A 160 -14.60 -34.89 -15.36
CA LEU A 160 -16.04 -34.76 -15.09
C LEU A 160 -16.76 -36.12 -14.88
N HIS A 161 -16.01 -37.23 -14.89
CA HIS A 161 -16.61 -38.60 -14.75
C HIS A 161 -15.94 -39.43 -13.67
#